data_d6f71cc8b5c5ada9d20f6fb3284b589d
#
_entry.id   d6f71cc8b5c5ada9d20f6fb3284b589d
#
_cell.length_a   1.000
_cell.length_b   1.000
_cell.length_c   1.000
_cell.angle_alpha   90.00
_cell.angle_beta   90.00
_cell.angle_gamma   90.00
#
_symmetry.space_group_name_H-M   'P 1'
#
loop_
_entity.id
_entity.type
_entity.pdbx_description
1 polymer ?
#
loop_
_entity_poly.entity_id
_entity_poly.type
_entity_poly.pdbx_seq_one_letter_code
_entity_poly.pdbx_strand_id
1 'polypeptide(L)'
;METNSLLNTLAFSEDGPVKTPILQQEHFTLMRIALGKGVQIPPHQGGHAVFFLVIQGKGIFSHGDKETELGPNEYLHIHANEARGIKALEDMVILALKS
;
A
#
# COMPACT_ATOMS: atom_id res chain seq x y z
N MET A 1 -7.44 4.90 -27.15
CA MET A 1 -7.19 4.33 -25.81
C MET A 1 -6.31 5.27 -25.01
N GLU A 2 -6.72 5.58 -23.81
CA GLU A 2 -5.93 6.42 -22.93
C GLU A 2 -4.99 5.55 -22.08
N THR A 3 -3.80 6.06 -21.86
CA THR A 3 -2.85 5.43 -20.94
C THR A 3 -2.53 6.38 -19.81
N ASN A 4 -2.36 5.83 -18.62
CA ASN A 4 -1.99 6.60 -17.43
C ASN A 4 -0.76 6.00 -16.80
N SER A 5 0.07 6.84 -16.21
CA SER A 5 1.24 6.39 -15.49
C SER A 5 0.92 6.31 -14.00
N LEU A 6 1.33 5.23 -13.36
CA LEU A 6 1.13 5.04 -11.92
C LEU A 6 1.84 6.13 -11.10
N LEU A 7 2.92 6.68 -11.62
CA LEU A 7 3.70 7.70 -10.94
C LEU A 7 3.31 9.13 -11.36
N ASN A 8 2.33 9.28 -12.25
CA ASN A 8 1.85 10.58 -12.67
C ASN A 8 1.12 11.27 -11.51
N THR A 9 1.34 12.57 -11.33
CA THR A 9 0.76 13.36 -10.24
C THR A 9 1.06 12.80 -8.85
N LEU A 10 2.20 12.12 -8.71
CA LEU A 10 2.61 11.55 -7.43
C LEU A 10 2.93 12.67 -6.43
N ALA A 11 2.40 12.53 -5.23
CA ALA A 11 2.67 13.46 -4.13
C ALA A 11 2.79 12.68 -2.83
N PHE A 12 3.68 13.15 -1.95
CA PHE A 12 3.85 12.62 -0.61
C PHE A 12 3.42 13.68 0.41
N SER A 13 2.95 13.23 1.56
CA SER A 13 2.58 14.10 2.67
C SER A 13 3.27 13.65 3.95
N GLU A 14 3.74 14.61 4.74
CA GLU A 14 4.30 14.32 6.05
C GLU A 14 3.21 13.94 7.05
N ASP A 15 1.96 14.31 6.78
CA ASP A 15 0.84 14.10 7.68
C ASP A 15 0.25 12.70 7.60
N GLY A 16 0.63 11.91 6.61
CA GLY A 16 0.13 10.55 6.47
C GLY A 16 0.21 10.02 5.05
N PRO A 17 -0.33 8.82 4.82
CA PRO A 17 -0.35 8.24 3.49
C PRO A 17 -1.28 8.99 2.55
N VAL A 18 -0.87 9.10 1.29
CA VAL A 18 -1.71 9.69 0.23
C VAL A 18 -2.29 8.54 -0.59
N LYS A 19 -3.59 8.31 -0.46
CA LYS A 19 -4.30 7.22 -1.12
C LYS A 19 -5.05 7.76 -2.34
N THR A 20 -4.75 7.20 -3.50
CA THR A 20 -5.37 7.62 -4.75
C THR A 20 -6.07 6.42 -5.39
N PRO A 21 -7.40 6.43 -5.52
CA PRO A 21 -8.10 5.34 -6.21
C PRO A 21 -7.72 5.31 -7.69
N ILE A 22 -7.46 4.11 -8.21
CA ILE A 22 -7.15 3.89 -9.61
C ILE A 22 -8.35 3.26 -10.29
N LEU A 23 -8.95 2.25 -9.66
CA LEU A 23 -10.06 1.51 -10.22
C LEU A 23 -10.96 1.05 -9.08
N GLN A 24 -12.24 1.40 -9.15
CA GLN A 24 -13.22 0.95 -8.17
C GLN A 24 -14.25 0.10 -8.89
N GLN A 25 -14.41 -1.14 -8.46
CA GLN A 25 -15.36 -2.09 -9.01
C GLN A 25 -16.24 -2.62 -7.87
N GLU A 26 -17.28 -3.37 -8.24
CA GLU A 26 -18.23 -3.90 -7.28
C GLU A 26 -17.54 -4.79 -6.22
N HIS A 27 -16.56 -5.58 -6.64
CA HIS A 27 -15.93 -6.59 -5.78
C HIS A 27 -14.50 -6.28 -5.36
N PHE A 28 -13.92 -5.20 -5.88
CA PHE A 28 -12.57 -4.83 -5.47
C PHE A 28 -12.28 -3.35 -5.71
N THR A 29 -11.28 -2.86 -5.01
CA THR A 29 -10.75 -1.51 -5.21
C THR A 29 -9.24 -1.60 -5.39
N LEU A 30 -8.73 -0.94 -6.42
CA LEU A 30 -7.31 -0.82 -6.70
C LEU A 30 -6.90 0.62 -6.45
N MET A 31 -5.88 0.83 -5.62
CA MET A 31 -5.42 2.17 -5.28
C MET A 31 -3.91 2.26 -5.23
N ARG A 32 -3.40 3.46 -5.47
CA ARG A 32 -2.01 3.79 -5.21
C ARG A 32 -1.92 4.40 -3.81
N ILE A 33 -0.94 3.95 -3.04
CA ILE A 33 -0.66 4.53 -1.73
C ILE A 33 0.77 5.06 -1.75
N ALA A 34 0.93 6.36 -1.50
CA ALA A 34 2.24 7.00 -1.40
C ALA A 34 2.51 7.30 0.07
N LEU A 35 3.64 6.79 0.57
CA LEU A 35 4.07 7.03 1.95
C LEU A 35 5.46 7.67 1.92
N GLY A 36 5.57 8.88 2.44
CA GLY A 36 6.88 9.50 2.64
C GLY A 36 7.67 8.76 3.69
N LYS A 37 9.00 8.88 3.63
CA LYS A 37 9.90 8.25 4.60
C LYS A 37 9.43 8.56 6.03
N GLY A 38 9.27 7.50 6.83
CA GLY A 38 8.84 7.61 8.23
C GLY A 38 7.33 7.63 8.44
N VAL A 39 6.55 7.81 7.38
CA VAL A 39 5.09 7.78 7.48
C VAL A 39 4.63 6.34 7.72
N GLN A 40 3.61 6.17 8.53
CA GLN A 40 3.09 4.86 8.90
C GLN A 40 1.60 4.76 8.70
N ILE A 41 1.16 3.55 8.40
CA ILE A 41 -0.22 3.10 8.59
C ILE A 41 -0.13 2.13 9.77
N PRO A 42 -0.63 2.51 10.97
CA PRO A 42 -0.55 1.63 12.13
C PRO A 42 -1.31 0.32 11.90
N PRO A 43 -0.88 -0.77 12.54
CA PRO A 43 -1.58 -2.05 12.38
C PRO A 43 -3.05 -1.94 12.79
N HIS A 44 -3.92 -2.47 11.93
CA HIS A 44 -5.37 -2.49 12.19
C HIS A 44 -5.98 -3.66 11.43
N GLN A 45 -7.12 -4.14 11.90
CA GLN A 45 -7.88 -5.16 11.18
C GLN A 45 -8.82 -4.47 10.20
N GLY A 46 -8.74 -4.88 8.93
CA GLY A 46 -9.52 -4.24 7.88
C GLY A 46 -10.81 -4.96 7.51
N GLY A 47 -10.97 -6.21 7.90
CA GLY A 47 -12.15 -7.00 7.58
C GLY A 47 -12.24 -7.48 6.13
N HIS A 48 -11.20 -7.25 5.34
CA HIS A 48 -11.11 -7.72 3.95
C HIS A 48 -9.65 -8.06 3.63
N ALA A 49 -9.47 -8.91 2.63
CA ALA A 49 -8.13 -9.27 2.16
C ALA A 49 -7.52 -8.12 1.37
N VAL A 50 -6.20 -8.01 1.41
CA VAL A 50 -5.48 -7.00 0.65
C VAL A 50 -4.21 -7.59 0.05
N PHE A 51 -3.90 -7.17 -1.18
CA PHE A 51 -2.67 -7.48 -1.87
C PHE A 51 -1.89 -6.19 -2.03
N PHE A 52 -0.64 -6.19 -1.57
CA PHE A 52 0.26 -5.05 -1.71
C PHE A 52 1.39 -5.39 -2.67
N LEU A 53 1.67 -4.50 -3.61
CA LEU A 53 2.83 -4.60 -4.50
C LEU A 53 3.62 -3.31 -4.39
N VAL A 54 4.89 -3.39 -4.01
CA VAL A 54 5.75 -2.22 -3.92
C VAL A 54 6.24 -1.84 -5.31
N ILE A 55 6.03 -0.59 -5.69
CA ILE A 55 6.45 -0.06 -6.99
C ILE A 55 7.80 0.63 -6.86
N GLN A 56 8.00 1.43 -5.81
CA GLN A 56 9.30 2.03 -5.53
C GLN A 56 9.46 2.25 -4.03
N GLY A 57 10.70 2.40 -3.59
CA GLY A 57 11.04 2.54 -2.19
C GLY A 57 10.99 1.22 -1.46
N LYS A 58 11.07 1.27 -0.13
CA LYS A 58 10.95 0.06 0.70
C LYS A 58 10.33 0.41 2.04
N GLY A 59 9.72 -0.60 2.66
CA GLY A 59 9.09 -0.43 3.95
C GLY A 59 8.87 -1.76 4.65
N ILE A 60 8.40 -1.67 5.90
CA ILE A 60 8.09 -2.82 6.73
C ILE A 60 6.58 -3.00 6.75
N PHE A 61 6.12 -4.18 6.37
CA PHE A 61 4.70 -4.54 6.34
C PHE A 61 4.40 -5.46 7.53
N SER A 62 3.45 -5.04 8.37
CA SER A 62 2.95 -5.87 9.47
C SER A 62 1.78 -6.70 8.98
N HIS A 63 1.78 -8.00 9.29
CA HIS A 63 0.69 -8.90 8.95
C HIS A 63 0.53 -9.93 10.07
N GLY A 64 -0.57 -9.82 10.80
CA GLY A 64 -0.76 -10.60 12.01
C GLY A 64 0.28 -10.19 13.05
N ASP A 65 1.04 -11.16 13.57
CA ASP A 65 2.12 -10.93 14.53
C ASP A 65 3.52 -10.91 13.88
N LYS A 66 3.56 -10.84 12.54
CA LYS A 66 4.81 -10.87 11.77
C LYS A 66 5.08 -9.54 11.11
N GLU A 67 6.35 -9.32 10.77
CA GLU A 67 6.78 -8.17 9.98
C GLU A 67 7.66 -8.65 8.84
N THR A 68 7.49 -8.04 7.66
CA THR A 68 8.26 -8.37 6.48
C THR A 68 8.69 -7.07 5.79
N GLU A 69 9.98 -6.95 5.48
CA GLU A 69 10.46 -5.82 4.69
C GLU A 69 10.28 -6.14 3.21
N LEU A 70 9.66 -5.20 2.48
CA LEU A 70 9.47 -5.31 1.03
C LEU A 70 10.10 -4.12 0.33
N GLY A 71 10.70 -4.39 -0.83
CA GLY A 71 11.21 -3.39 -1.75
C GLY A 71 10.57 -3.51 -3.13
N PRO A 72 11.10 -2.81 -4.15
CA PRO A 72 10.47 -2.75 -5.48
C PRO A 72 10.21 -4.12 -6.08
N ASN A 73 9.03 -4.28 -6.66
CA ASN A 73 8.54 -5.51 -7.30
C ASN A 73 8.26 -6.66 -6.34
N GLU A 74 8.34 -6.43 -5.05
CA GLU A 74 7.97 -7.43 -4.05
C GLU A 74 6.53 -7.19 -3.59
N TYR A 75 5.84 -8.25 -3.21
CA TYR A 75 4.42 -8.20 -2.89
C TYR A 75 4.08 -9.08 -1.71
N LEU A 76 2.90 -8.82 -1.14
CA LEU A 76 2.42 -9.56 0.02
C LEU A 76 0.89 -9.60 -0.03
N HIS A 77 0.32 -10.77 0.24
CA HIS A 77 -1.11 -10.93 0.40
C HIS A 77 -1.44 -11.13 1.88
N ILE A 78 -2.40 -10.37 2.38
CA ILE A 78 -2.82 -10.42 3.78
C ILE A 78 -4.29 -10.81 3.83
N HIS A 79 -4.59 -11.85 4.62
CA HIS A 79 -5.95 -12.35 4.75
C HIS A 79 -6.85 -11.40 5.55
N ALA A 80 -8.16 -11.53 5.37
CA ALA A 80 -9.14 -10.63 5.96
C ALA A 80 -9.09 -10.58 7.48
N ASN A 81 -8.71 -11.67 8.13
CA ASN A 81 -8.67 -11.77 9.58
C ASN A 81 -7.33 -11.37 10.20
N GLU A 82 -6.38 -10.95 9.38
CA GLU A 82 -5.07 -10.52 9.88
C GLU A 82 -5.00 -8.99 9.97
N ALA A 83 -4.42 -8.51 11.06
CA ALA A 83 -4.10 -7.09 11.17
C ALA A 83 -3.00 -6.74 10.17
N ARG A 84 -3.02 -5.50 9.67
CA ARG A 84 -2.07 -5.04 8.68
C ARG A 84 -1.63 -3.61 8.99
N GLY A 85 -0.36 -3.33 8.72
CA GLY A 85 0.21 -2.01 8.86
C GLY A 85 1.42 -1.87 7.96
N ILE A 86 1.86 -0.63 7.75
CA ILE A 86 3.01 -0.32 6.89
C ILE A 86 3.81 0.80 7.53
N LYS A 87 5.14 0.67 7.49
CA LYS A 87 6.04 1.75 7.88
C LYS A 87 7.03 1.98 6.74
N ALA A 88 7.01 3.16 6.16
CA ALA A 88 7.92 3.49 5.06
C ALA A 88 9.32 3.77 5.58
N LEU A 89 10.30 3.05 5.06
CA LEU A 89 11.72 3.28 5.37
C LEU A 89 12.33 4.29 4.41
N GLU A 90 11.73 4.45 3.23
CA GLU A 90 12.06 5.42 2.20
C GLU A 90 10.75 5.95 1.64
N ASP A 91 10.80 7.00 0.83
CA ASP A 91 9.62 7.42 0.09
C ASP A 91 9.15 6.24 -0.76
N MET A 92 7.91 5.83 -0.60
CA MET A 92 7.42 4.54 -1.03
C MET A 92 6.12 4.68 -1.80
N VAL A 93 6.01 3.95 -2.90
CA VAL A 93 4.77 3.87 -3.68
C VAL A 93 4.34 2.42 -3.74
N ILE A 94 3.09 2.18 -3.35
CA ILE A 94 2.50 0.85 -3.27
C ILE A 94 1.24 0.82 -4.11
N LEU A 95 1.02 -0.31 -4.76
CA LEU A 95 -0.26 -0.64 -5.37
C LEU A 95 -1.00 -1.57 -4.41
N ALA A 96 -2.22 -1.21 -4.04
CA ALA A 96 -3.03 -2.00 -3.12
C ALA A 96 -4.33 -2.43 -3.78
N LEU A 97 -4.59 -3.73 -3.74
CA LEU A 97 -5.84 -4.32 -4.23
C LEU A 97 -6.60 -4.87 -3.04
N LYS A 98 -7.76 -4.30 -2.77
CA LYS A 98 -8.64 -4.73 -1.68
C LYS A 98 -9.87 -5.43 -2.24
N SER A 99 -10.22 -6.53 -1.64
CA SER A 99 -11.47 -7.21 -2.00
C SER A 99 -12.68 -6.60 -1.33
#